data_145d7e46d94997b3317e37985bf74d69
#
_entry.id   145d7e46d94997b3317e37985bf74d69
#
_cell.length_a   1.000
_cell.length_b   1.000
_cell.length_c   1.000
_cell.angle_alpha   90.00
_cell.angle_beta   90.00
_cell.angle_gamma   90.00
#
_symmetry.space_group_name_H-M   'P 1'
#
loop_
_entity.id
_entity.type
_entity.pdbx_description
1 polymer ?
#
loop_
_entity_poly.entity_id
_entity_poly.type
_entity_poly.pdbx_seq_one_letter_code
_entity_poly.pdbx_strand_id
1 'polypeptide(L)'
;MYGAFALSMFGVLNLFPLQYEGAAYQDGKGTSIWDTFTATHPEKILDHSTGNVAEDFYHHTKEDIALMKEIGLDSFRFSISWSRVLPKGKLSGGVNEQGVKFYNDLINELLYKGIQPCITLFHWDTPQALEDEYDGFLSIDIVNDYHDYAEFCFKEFGDRVKLWTTFNEPNTFSSEGYATGTTAPGRCSSYVGNCTFGNSGIEPYMVAHHILLSHAIAVKLYKEKYQASQMGEIGITVSTFWMVPKYQTIASSKAASRALDFAFGW
;
A
#
# COMPACT_ATOMS: atom_id res chain seq x y z
N MET A 1 18.86 13.95 10.75
CA MET A 1 17.98 13.63 11.88
C MET A 1 16.74 12.99 11.28
N TYR A 2 16.64 11.67 11.30
CA TYR A 2 15.48 10.94 10.81
C TYR A 2 14.46 10.91 11.93
N GLY A 3 13.39 11.72 11.81
CA GLY A 3 12.28 11.69 12.73
C GLY A 3 11.52 10.37 12.56
N ALA A 4 11.71 9.43 13.47
CA ALA A 4 10.81 8.31 13.60
C ALA A 4 9.44 8.85 14.04
N PHE A 5 8.41 8.61 13.22
CA PHE A 5 7.03 8.83 13.62
C PHE A 5 6.71 7.90 14.79
N ALA A 6 6.85 8.38 16.00
CA ALA A 6 6.11 7.83 17.12
C ALA A 6 4.70 8.47 17.03
N LEU A 7 3.83 7.90 16.20
CA LEU A 7 2.40 8.08 16.39
C LEU A 7 2.09 7.54 17.78
N SER A 8 1.84 8.44 18.72
CA SER A 8 1.25 8.05 19.99
C SER A 8 -0.03 7.29 19.63
N MET A 9 -0.05 5.99 19.98
CA MET A 9 -1.14 5.07 19.64
C MET A 9 -2.40 5.42 20.45
N PHE A 10 -3.10 6.45 20.04
CA PHE A 10 -4.46 6.69 20.46
C PHE A 10 -5.34 6.68 19.20
N GLY A 11 -6.08 5.57 19.00
CA GLY A 11 -7.18 5.51 18.07
C GLY A 11 -6.87 5.62 16.57
N VAL A 12 -5.81 4.94 16.06
CA VAL A 12 -5.55 4.85 14.59
C VAL A 12 -6.09 3.53 14.06
N LEU A 13 -7.09 3.60 13.17
CA LEU A 13 -7.52 2.46 12.36
C LEU A 13 -6.73 2.47 11.04
N ASN A 14 -6.26 1.30 10.60
CA ASN A 14 -5.48 1.13 9.37
C ASN A 14 -6.11 0.05 8.50
N LEU A 15 -6.53 0.42 7.29
CA LEU A 15 -7.20 -0.47 6.36
C LEU A 15 -6.62 -0.30 4.94
N PHE A 16 -6.66 -1.36 4.12
CA PHE A 16 -6.29 -1.28 2.73
C PHE A 16 -7.47 -1.63 1.80
N PRO A 17 -7.56 -1.08 0.55
CA PRO A 17 -8.80 -1.02 -0.24
C PRO A 17 -9.46 -2.37 -0.47
N LEU A 18 -8.69 -3.42 -0.78
CA LEU A 18 -9.24 -4.75 -1.01
C LEU A 18 -10.02 -5.29 0.19
N GLN A 19 -9.57 -4.96 1.42
CA GLN A 19 -10.17 -5.50 2.65
C GLN A 19 -11.44 -4.78 3.07
N TYR A 20 -11.64 -3.52 2.67
CA TYR A 20 -12.74 -2.75 3.22
C TYR A 20 -13.56 -1.96 2.20
N GLU A 21 -12.95 -1.41 1.12
CA GLU A 21 -13.68 -0.54 0.19
C GLU A 21 -14.83 -1.27 -0.50
N GLY A 22 -14.58 -2.45 -1.03
CA GLY A 22 -15.50 -3.11 -1.94
C GLY A 22 -15.63 -2.38 -3.28
N ALA A 23 -16.80 -2.48 -3.92
CA ALA A 23 -17.10 -1.84 -5.20
C ALA A 23 -16.01 -2.05 -6.27
N ALA A 24 -15.45 -3.30 -6.34
CA ALA A 24 -14.25 -3.61 -7.14
C ALA A 24 -14.42 -3.35 -8.64
N TYR A 25 -15.66 -3.41 -9.14
CA TYR A 25 -15.98 -3.22 -10.57
C TYR A 25 -16.97 -2.07 -10.81
N GLN A 26 -17.07 -1.12 -9.86
CA GLN A 26 -18.01 -0.01 -9.95
C GLN A 26 -17.30 1.30 -10.27
N ASP A 27 -18.06 2.23 -10.82
CA ASP A 27 -17.68 3.63 -11.00
C ASP A 27 -16.33 3.82 -11.71
N GLY A 28 -16.03 2.95 -12.70
CA GLY A 28 -14.85 3.07 -13.54
C GLY A 28 -13.53 2.65 -12.89
N LYS A 29 -13.56 2.00 -11.71
CA LYS A 29 -12.34 1.42 -11.12
C LYS A 29 -11.72 0.39 -12.06
N GLY A 30 -10.41 0.53 -12.32
CA GLY A 30 -9.64 -0.52 -12.99
C GLY A 30 -9.37 -1.70 -12.08
N THR A 31 -9.08 -2.86 -12.66
CA THR A 31 -8.66 -4.06 -11.92
C THR A 31 -7.30 -3.87 -11.29
N SER A 32 -7.10 -4.36 -10.08
CA SER A 32 -5.80 -4.51 -9.42
C SER A 32 -5.28 -5.95 -9.52
N ILE A 33 -4.00 -6.17 -9.24
CA ILE A 33 -3.43 -7.53 -9.16
C ILE A 33 -4.15 -8.42 -8.15
N TRP A 34 -4.73 -7.84 -7.09
CA TRP A 34 -5.51 -8.59 -6.11
C TRP A 34 -6.88 -9.02 -6.62
N ASP A 35 -7.57 -8.16 -7.39
CA ASP A 35 -8.84 -8.52 -8.03
C ASP A 35 -8.62 -9.72 -8.97
N THR A 36 -7.52 -9.71 -9.75
CA THR A 36 -7.13 -10.82 -10.62
C THR A 36 -6.72 -12.06 -9.82
N PHE A 37 -5.88 -11.89 -8.79
CA PHE A 37 -5.37 -13.00 -7.98
C PHE A 37 -6.48 -13.79 -7.28
N THR A 38 -7.41 -13.09 -6.62
CA THR A 38 -8.53 -13.76 -5.93
C THR A 38 -9.50 -14.44 -6.90
N ALA A 39 -9.65 -13.92 -8.10
CA ALA A 39 -10.48 -14.52 -9.14
C ALA A 39 -9.84 -15.75 -9.80
N THR A 40 -8.49 -15.72 -10.00
CA THR A 40 -7.77 -16.80 -10.71
C THR A 40 -7.20 -17.87 -9.78
N HIS A 41 -6.97 -17.55 -8.51
CA HIS A 41 -6.40 -18.44 -7.49
C HIS A 41 -7.26 -18.49 -6.21
N PRO A 42 -8.56 -18.83 -6.32
CA PRO A 42 -9.43 -18.92 -5.14
C PRO A 42 -8.93 -19.95 -4.12
N GLU A 43 -8.19 -20.98 -4.56
CA GLU A 43 -7.59 -22.00 -3.69
C GLU A 43 -6.51 -21.45 -2.76
N LYS A 44 -5.97 -20.26 -3.04
CA LYS A 44 -4.99 -19.58 -2.16
C LYS A 44 -5.65 -18.70 -1.09
N ILE A 45 -6.96 -18.50 -1.17
CA ILE A 45 -7.75 -17.76 -0.18
C ILE A 45 -8.49 -18.78 0.69
N LEU A 46 -8.26 -18.73 2.01
CA LEU A 46 -8.71 -19.75 2.96
C LEU A 46 -10.22 -20.05 2.88
N ASP A 47 -11.03 -19.02 2.70
CA ASP A 47 -12.50 -19.10 2.62
C ASP A 47 -13.04 -18.86 1.20
N HIS A 48 -12.14 -18.78 0.20
CA HIS A 48 -12.46 -18.46 -1.19
C HIS A 48 -13.16 -17.11 -1.39
N SER A 49 -13.03 -16.18 -0.43
CA SER A 49 -13.61 -14.84 -0.54
C SER A 49 -12.85 -13.98 -1.55
N THR A 50 -13.49 -12.89 -1.96
CA THR A 50 -12.91 -11.88 -2.84
C THR A 50 -13.10 -10.51 -2.22
N GLY A 51 -12.32 -9.51 -2.65
CA GLY A 51 -12.50 -8.12 -2.25
C GLY A 51 -13.65 -7.38 -2.96
N ASN A 52 -14.50 -8.09 -3.72
CA ASN A 52 -15.50 -7.44 -4.57
C ASN A 52 -16.51 -6.60 -3.80
N VAL A 53 -16.91 -7.05 -2.63
CA VAL A 53 -17.81 -6.35 -1.71
C VAL A 53 -17.07 -5.93 -0.45
N ALA A 54 -16.24 -6.82 0.12
CA ALA A 54 -15.51 -6.61 1.36
C ALA A 54 -16.44 -6.13 2.49
N GLU A 55 -16.08 -5.05 3.19
CA GLU A 55 -16.93 -4.40 4.20
C GLU A 55 -17.88 -3.34 3.58
N ASP A 56 -17.84 -3.18 2.26
CA ASP A 56 -18.67 -2.24 1.49
C ASP A 56 -18.55 -0.78 1.95
N PHE A 57 -17.38 -0.41 2.43
CA PHE A 57 -17.10 0.95 2.91
C PHE A 57 -17.35 2.02 1.83
N TYR A 58 -17.17 1.65 0.55
CA TYR A 58 -17.46 2.55 -0.57
C TYR A 58 -18.87 3.14 -0.50
N HIS A 59 -19.87 2.33 -0.10
CA HIS A 59 -21.26 2.76 0.01
C HIS A 59 -21.63 3.25 1.41
N HIS A 60 -20.90 2.84 2.46
CA HIS A 60 -21.20 3.12 3.87
C HIS A 60 -20.25 4.13 4.54
N THR A 61 -19.46 4.86 3.74
CA THR A 61 -18.40 5.78 4.23
C THR A 61 -18.87 6.72 5.35
N LYS A 62 -20.05 7.32 5.23
CA LYS A 62 -20.53 8.30 6.22
C LYS A 62 -20.94 7.66 7.54
N GLU A 63 -21.60 6.50 7.47
CA GLU A 63 -22.00 5.72 8.62
C GLU A 63 -20.79 5.23 9.40
N ASP A 64 -19.81 4.70 8.68
CA ASP A 64 -18.58 4.17 9.28
C ASP A 64 -17.71 5.27 9.89
N ILE A 65 -17.59 6.45 9.25
CA ILE A 65 -16.91 7.60 9.83
C ILE A 65 -17.65 8.12 11.07
N ALA A 66 -18.99 8.08 11.07
CA ALA A 66 -19.75 8.46 12.25
C ALA A 66 -19.46 7.50 13.43
N LEU A 67 -19.38 6.19 13.16
CA LEU A 67 -18.97 5.18 14.14
C LEU A 67 -17.53 5.39 14.62
N MET A 68 -16.58 5.67 13.71
CA MET A 68 -15.19 6.01 14.09
C MET A 68 -15.15 7.18 15.07
N LYS A 69 -15.99 8.20 14.84
CA LYS A 69 -16.08 9.35 15.74
C LYS A 69 -16.70 8.99 17.09
N GLU A 70 -17.72 8.15 17.10
CA GLU A 70 -18.39 7.70 18.33
C GLU A 70 -17.43 6.91 19.24
N ILE A 71 -16.61 6.04 18.66
CA ILE A 71 -15.58 5.27 19.42
C ILE A 71 -14.35 6.11 19.76
N GLY A 72 -14.26 7.36 19.33
CA GLY A 72 -13.23 8.31 19.72
C GLY A 72 -11.92 8.22 18.95
N LEU A 73 -11.94 7.83 17.68
CA LEU A 73 -10.73 7.85 16.84
C LEU A 73 -10.30 9.29 16.54
N ASP A 74 -8.99 9.55 16.64
CA ASP A 74 -8.37 10.84 16.30
C ASP A 74 -7.88 10.89 14.85
N SER A 75 -7.56 9.74 14.27
CA SER A 75 -7.07 9.63 12.90
C SER A 75 -7.49 8.32 12.25
N PHE A 76 -7.63 8.39 10.92
CA PHE A 76 -7.93 7.23 10.09
C PHE A 76 -6.87 7.10 9.00
N ARG A 77 -6.16 5.96 9.00
CA ARG A 77 -5.20 5.62 7.95
C ARG A 77 -5.87 4.73 6.93
N PHE A 78 -5.89 5.17 5.69
CA PHE A 78 -6.40 4.42 4.55
C PHE A 78 -5.48 4.57 3.35
N SER A 79 -5.62 3.69 2.38
CA SER A 79 -4.89 3.82 1.11
C SER A 79 -5.81 4.30 0.00
N ILE A 80 -5.23 5.08 -0.93
CA ILE A 80 -5.87 5.37 -2.21
C ILE A 80 -5.63 4.17 -3.11
N SER A 81 -6.69 3.56 -3.64
CA SER A 81 -6.55 2.53 -4.66
C SER A 81 -6.07 3.17 -5.96
N TRP A 82 -4.84 2.82 -6.35
CA TRP A 82 -4.22 3.35 -7.56
C TRP A 82 -5.10 3.12 -8.79
N SER A 83 -5.62 1.89 -8.94
CA SER A 83 -6.51 1.54 -10.06
C SER A 83 -7.91 2.19 -9.98
N ARG A 84 -8.31 2.72 -8.81
CA ARG A 84 -9.57 3.47 -8.70
C ARG A 84 -9.44 4.89 -9.23
N VAL A 85 -8.30 5.55 -9.00
CA VAL A 85 -8.08 6.93 -9.49
C VAL A 85 -7.46 6.95 -10.88
N LEU A 86 -6.60 6.00 -11.21
CA LEU A 86 -5.99 5.81 -12.54
C LEU A 86 -6.25 4.37 -13.02
N PRO A 87 -7.36 4.09 -13.72
CA PRO A 87 -7.77 2.71 -14.05
C PRO A 87 -6.77 1.92 -14.87
N LYS A 88 -5.91 2.61 -15.63
CA LYS A 88 -4.81 2.00 -16.40
C LYS A 88 -3.43 2.24 -15.76
N GLY A 89 -3.37 2.71 -14.52
CA GLY A 89 -2.14 2.98 -13.79
C GLY A 89 -1.37 4.22 -14.24
N LYS A 90 -1.73 4.83 -15.37
CA LYS A 90 -1.02 5.97 -16.00
C LYS A 90 -1.94 7.15 -16.19
N LEU A 91 -1.42 8.37 -16.09
CA LEU A 91 -2.16 9.60 -16.43
C LEU A 91 -2.63 9.60 -17.90
N SER A 92 -1.80 9.08 -18.81
CA SER A 92 -2.14 8.95 -20.23
C SER A 92 -3.35 8.02 -20.49
N GLY A 93 -3.63 7.11 -19.54
CA GLY A 93 -4.79 6.21 -19.60
C GLY A 93 -6.10 6.85 -19.10
N GLY A 94 -6.05 8.09 -18.64
CA GLY A 94 -7.16 8.87 -18.11
C GLY A 94 -7.32 8.77 -16.60
N VAL A 95 -7.94 9.78 -16.02
CA VAL A 95 -8.30 9.88 -14.61
C VAL A 95 -9.74 9.45 -14.44
N ASN A 96 -10.01 8.67 -13.41
CA ASN A 96 -11.39 8.31 -13.04
C ASN A 96 -11.95 9.34 -12.06
N GLU A 97 -12.71 10.28 -12.58
CA GLU A 97 -13.30 11.38 -11.82
C GLU A 97 -14.22 10.90 -10.66
N GLN A 98 -14.89 9.76 -10.81
CA GLN A 98 -15.75 9.18 -9.77
C GLN A 98 -14.90 8.63 -8.61
N GLY A 99 -13.78 7.97 -8.92
CA GLY A 99 -12.84 7.51 -7.92
C GLY A 99 -12.17 8.68 -7.18
N VAL A 100 -11.79 9.74 -7.90
CA VAL A 100 -11.25 10.97 -7.30
C VAL A 100 -12.29 11.63 -6.40
N LYS A 101 -13.53 11.73 -6.86
CA LYS A 101 -14.63 12.28 -6.04
C LYS A 101 -14.85 11.48 -4.76
N PHE A 102 -14.82 10.16 -4.82
CA PHE A 102 -14.96 9.30 -3.64
C PHE A 102 -13.92 9.65 -2.56
N TYR A 103 -12.63 9.75 -2.93
CA TYR A 103 -11.58 10.11 -1.95
C TYR A 103 -11.69 11.55 -1.48
N ASN A 104 -12.12 12.48 -2.33
CA ASN A 104 -12.39 13.85 -1.91
C ASN A 104 -13.51 13.92 -0.86
N ASP A 105 -14.61 13.20 -1.09
CA ASP A 105 -15.74 13.14 -0.16
C ASP A 105 -15.31 12.47 1.15
N LEU A 106 -14.55 11.38 1.10
CA LEU A 106 -14.01 10.68 2.27
C LEU A 106 -13.13 11.61 3.13
N ILE A 107 -12.15 12.28 2.50
CA ILE A 107 -11.25 13.20 3.20
C ILE A 107 -12.03 14.36 3.85
N ASN A 108 -12.97 14.93 3.11
CA ASN A 108 -13.81 16.02 3.62
C ASN A 108 -14.66 15.59 4.82
N GLU A 109 -15.28 14.40 4.77
CA GLU A 109 -16.10 13.89 5.87
C GLU A 109 -15.24 13.60 7.11
N LEU A 110 -14.06 13.01 6.96
CA LEU A 110 -13.12 12.78 8.07
C LEU A 110 -12.77 14.10 8.76
N LEU A 111 -12.35 15.10 7.99
CA LEU A 111 -12.01 16.42 8.53
C LEU A 111 -13.19 17.13 9.18
N TYR A 112 -14.37 17.00 8.60
CA TYR A 112 -15.62 17.54 9.19
C TYR A 112 -15.91 16.93 10.56
N LYS A 113 -15.62 15.63 10.73
CA LYS A 113 -15.75 14.91 12.03
C LYS A 113 -14.55 15.15 12.96
N GLY A 114 -13.53 15.89 12.55
CA GLY A 114 -12.30 16.13 13.33
C GLY A 114 -11.42 14.89 13.44
N ILE A 115 -11.45 14.01 12.44
CA ILE A 115 -10.57 12.84 12.29
C ILE A 115 -9.51 13.17 11.25
N GLN A 116 -8.22 13.00 11.59
CA GLN A 116 -7.12 13.31 10.67
C GLN A 116 -6.94 12.19 9.63
N PRO A 117 -6.97 12.51 8.31
CA PRO A 117 -6.65 11.52 7.29
C PRO A 117 -5.13 11.26 7.23
N CYS A 118 -4.75 9.99 7.27
CA CYS A 118 -3.39 9.50 7.01
C CYS A 118 -3.44 8.66 5.75
N ILE A 119 -2.82 9.12 4.65
CA ILE A 119 -2.96 8.45 3.36
C ILE A 119 -1.74 7.60 3.04
N THR A 120 -2.00 6.34 2.67
CA THR A 120 -1.04 5.43 2.05
C THR A 120 -1.24 5.46 0.54
N LEU A 121 -0.18 5.75 -0.22
CA LEU A 121 -0.23 5.81 -1.68
C LEU A 121 -0.29 4.41 -2.31
N PHE A 122 0.46 3.45 -1.77
CA PHE A 122 0.48 2.09 -2.27
C PHE A 122 0.30 1.07 -1.15
N HIS A 123 -0.73 0.25 -1.27
CA HIS A 123 -0.99 -0.84 -0.34
C HIS A 123 -1.29 -2.15 -1.09
N TRP A 124 -0.30 -2.62 -1.88
CA TRP A 124 -0.25 -3.91 -2.56
C TRP A 124 -1.22 -4.06 -3.75
N ASP A 125 -1.83 -2.99 -4.19
CA ASP A 125 -2.88 -2.95 -5.20
C ASP A 125 -2.40 -2.39 -6.55
N THR A 126 -1.28 -2.89 -7.05
CA THR A 126 -0.77 -2.53 -8.39
C THR A 126 -1.91 -2.65 -9.41
N PRO A 127 -2.13 -1.62 -10.26
CA PRO A 127 -3.07 -1.75 -11.38
C PRO A 127 -2.70 -2.94 -12.27
N GLN A 128 -3.67 -3.81 -12.56
CA GLN A 128 -3.44 -4.99 -13.41
C GLN A 128 -2.94 -4.58 -14.81
N ALA A 129 -3.36 -3.42 -15.29
CA ALA A 129 -2.88 -2.90 -16.57
C ALA A 129 -1.37 -2.69 -16.65
N LEU A 130 -0.72 -2.34 -15.52
CA LEU A 130 0.75 -2.21 -15.44
C LEU A 130 1.44 -3.56 -15.30
N GLU A 131 0.80 -4.50 -14.63
CA GLU A 131 1.27 -5.89 -14.57
C GLU A 131 1.23 -6.52 -15.97
N ASP A 132 0.14 -6.33 -16.71
CA ASP A 132 -0.04 -6.86 -18.07
C ASP A 132 0.90 -6.20 -19.09
N GLU A 133 1.26 -4.93 -18.90
CA GLU A 133 2.09 -4.18 -19.86
C GLU A 133 3.58 -4.49 -19.72
N TYR A 134 4.08 -4.60 -18.46
CA TYR A 134 5.52 -4.73 -18.20
C TYR A 134 5.86 -5.46 -16.89
N ASP A 135 4.99 -6.35 -16.38
CA ASP A 135 5.16 -7.11 -15.14
C ASP A 135 5.29 -6.21 -13.86
N GLY A 136 4.61 -5.07 -13.84
CA GLY A 136 4.50 -4.22 -12.65
C GLY A 136 5.84 -3.86 -12.02
N PHE A 137 6.02 -4.15 -10.72
CA PHE A 137 7.26 -3.84 -9.99
C PHE A 137 8.50 -4.65 -10.42
N LEU A 138 8.38 -5.60 -11.33
CA LEU A 138 9.57 -6.23 -11.93
C LEU A 138 10.25 -5.32 -12.98
N SER A 139 9.54 -4.34 -13.55
CA SER A 139 10.10 -3.35 -14.46
C SER A 139 10.47 -2.06 -13.75
N ILE A 140 11.56 -1.43 -14.20
CA ILE A 140 11.97 -0.08 -13.79
C ILE A 140 10.96 1.00 -14.22
N ASP A 141 10.13 0.72 -15.23
CA ASP A 141 9.14 1.65 -15.76
C ASP A 141 8.10 2.04 -14.71
N ILE A 142 7.80 1.15 -13.76
CA ILE A 142 6.89 1.40 -12.64
C ILE A 142 7.29 2.63 -11.81
N VAL A 143 8.59 2.96 -11.76
CA VAL A 143 9.11 4.09 -10.97
C VAL A 143 8.56 5.41 -11.51
N ASN A 144 8.47 5.54 -12.84
CA ASN A 144 7.94 6.74 -13.48
C ASN A 144 6.41 6.81 -13.35
N ASP A 145 5.72 5.69 -13.56
CA ASP A 145 4.26 5.64 -13.42
C ASP A 145 3.84 5.88 -11.96
N TYR A 146 4.61 5.36 -10.99
CA TYR A 146 4.39 5.65 -9.58
C TYR A 146 4.67 7.11 -9.21
N HIS A 147 5.72 7.72 -9.79
CA HIS A 147 6.01 9.14 -9.63
C HIS A 147 4.82 10.01 -10.06
N ASP A 148 4.28 9.74 -11.25
CA ASP A 148 3.16 10.49 -11.80
C ASP A 148 1.87 10.30 -10.99
N TYR A 149 1.62 9.08 -10.52
CA TYR A 149 0.51 8.78 -9.61
C TYR A 149 0.67 9.50 -8.26
N ALA A 150 1.85 9.47 -7.66
CA ALA A 150 2.11 10.17 -6.41
C ALA A 150 1.94 11.68 -6.56
N GLU A 151 2.46 12.25 -7.66
CA GLU A 151 2.28 13.67 -7.97
C GLU A 151 0.80 14.04 -8.13
N PHE A 152 0.04 13.20 -8.83
CA PHE A 152 -1.40 13.37 -8.95
C PHE A 152 -2.07 13.43 -7.57
N CYS A 153 -1.78 12.48 -6.68
CA CYS A 153 -2.34 12.46 -5.33
C CYS A 153 -1.94 13.68 -4.49
N PHE A 154 -0.68 14.13 -4.57
CA PHE A 154 -0.24 15.33 -3.86
C PHE A 154 -0.92 16.59 -4.36
N LYS A 155 -1.17 16.71 -5.66
CA LYS A 155 -1.90 17.84 -6.23
C LYS A 155 -3.36 17.86 -5.81
N GLU A 156 -4.01 16.69 -5.86
CA GLU A 156 -5.45 16.58 -5.69
C GLU A 156 -5.87 16.67 -4.22
N PHE A 157 -5.11 16.05 -3.30
CA PHE A 157 -5.51 15.88 -1.91
C PHE A 157 -4.63 16.63 -0.90
N GLY A 158 -3.47 17.10 -1.31
CA GLY A 158 -2.44 17.60 -0.39
C GLY A 158 -2.76 18.94 0.27
N ASP A 159 -3.76 19.68 -0.19
CA ASP A 159 -4.29 20.85 0.51
C ASP A 159 -4.85 20.48 1.90
N ARG A 160 -5.43 19.30 2.04
CA ARG A 160 -6.12 18.77 3.22
C ARG A 160 -5.36 17.66 3.94
N VAL A 161 -4.58 16.85 3.22
CA VAL A 161 -3.83 15.71 3.77
C VAL A 161 -2.45 16.16 4.23
N LYS A 162 -2.10 15.82 5.48
CA LYS A 162 -0.84 16.21 6.12
C LYS A 162 0.08 15.02 6.41
N LEU A 163 -0.43 13.79 6.35
CA LEU A 163 0.33 12.59 6.65
C LEU A 163 0.27 11.61 5.47
N TRP A 164 1.44 11.40 4.85
CA TRP A 164 1.60 10.55 3.68
C TRP A 164 2.48 9.35 3.99
N THR A 165 2.04 8.17 3.56
CA THR A 165 2.85 6.96 3.51
C THR A 165 3.00 6.55 2.05
N THR A 166 4.22 6.39 1.58
CA THR A 166 4.46 5.99 0.18
C THR A 166 4.07 4.55 -0.06
N PHE A 167 4.60 3.63 0.74
CA PHE A 167 4.37 2.18 0.62
C PHE A 167 4.01 1.59 1.98
N ASN A 168 3.09 0.64 1.97
CA ASN A 168 2.85 -0.25 3.10
C ASN A 168 3.67 -1.52 2.95
N GLU A 169 4.51 -1.81 3.94
CA GLU A 169 5.26 -3.07 4.12
C GLU A 169 5.91 -3.60 2.82
N PRO A 170 6.82 -2.85 2.20
CA PRO A 170 7.44 -3.25 0.95
C PRO A 170 8.18 -4.59 1.03
N ASN A 171 8.77 -4.89 2.20
CA ASN A 171 9.42 -6.16 2.48
C ASN A 171 8.44 -7.35 2.44
N THR A 172 7.25 -7.19 3.03
CA THR A 172 6.20 -8.21 3.03
C THR A 172 5.64 -8.40 1.62
N PHE A 173 5.30 -7.32 0.92
CA PHE A 173 4.84 -7.37 -0.47
C PHE A 173 5.84 -8.09 -1.39
N SER A 174 7.13 -7.73 -1.29
CA SER A 174 8.17 -8.33 -2.13
C SER A 174 8.36 -9.83 -1.82
N SER A 175 8.35 -10.21 -0.53
CA SER A 175 8.58 -11.61 -0.14
C SER A 175 7.36 -12.49 -0.39
N GLU A 176 6.16 -12.04 -0.06
CA GLU A 176 4.95 -12.86 -0.19
C GLU A 176 4.45 -12.91 -1.62
N GLY A 177 4.53 -11.82 -2.35
CA GLY A 177 4.08 -11.74 -3.74
C GLY A 177 5.05 -12.37 -4.74
N TYR A 178 6.38 -12.32 -4.46
CA TYR A 178 7.40 -12.67 -5.46
C TYR A 178 8.42 -13.73 -5.01
N ALA A 179 8.41 -14.14 -3.72
CA ALA A 179 9.25 -15.26 -3.28
C ALA A 179 8.43 -16.48 -2.91
N THR A 180 7.35 -16.34 -2.14
CA THR A 180 6.50 -17.45 -1.71
C THR A 180 5.25 -17.62 -2.58
N GLY A 181 4.81 -16.57 -3.27
CA GLY A 181 3.62 -16.56 -4.11
C GLY A 181 2.32 -16.77 -3.33
N THR A 182 2.31 -16.42 -2.04
CA THR A 182 1.14 -16.57 -1.15
C THR A 182 0.15 -15.41 -1.28
N THR A 183 0.62 -14.26 -1.77
CA THR A 183 -0.19 -13.06 -2.05
C THR A 183 -0.04 -12.64 -3.50
N ALA A 184 -0.87 -11.70 -3.97
CA ALA A 184 -0.77 -11.15 -5.30
C ALA A 184 0.62 -10.52 -5.56
N PRO A 185 1.20 -10.70 -6.76
CA PRO A 185 0.66 -11.35 -7.97
C PRO A 185 0.83 -12.89 -8.01
N GLY A 186 1.33 -13.53 -6.96
CA GLY A 186 1.37 -14.98 -6.85
C GLY A 186 2.56 -15.65 -7.52
N ARG A 187 3.72 -14.97 -7.57
CA ARG A 187 4.94 -15.44 -8.25
C ARG A 187 5.89 -16.15 -7.31
N CYS A 188 6.36 -17.33 -7.72
CA CYS A 188 7.44 -18.03 -7.01
C CYS A 188 8.10 -19.08 -7.90
N SER A 189 9.28 -19.54 -7.50
CA SER A 189 9.91 -20.72 -8.12
C SER A 189 9.12 -21.99 -7.82
N SER A 190 9.05 -22.91 -8.77
CA SER A 190 8.27 -24.16 -8.67
C SER A 190 8.67 -25.07 -7.50
N TYR A 191 9.88 -24.93 -6.98
CA TYR A 191 10.36 -25.68 -5.79
C TYR A 191 9.99 -25.01 -4.46
N VAL A 192 9.46 -23.76 -4.47
CA VAL A 192 9.05 -23.03 -3.27
C VAL A 192 7.55 -23.22 -3.01
N GLY A 193 6.72 -23.14 -4.05
CA GLY A 193 5.29 -23.24 -3.93
C GLY A 193 4.59 -23.58 -5.24
N ASN A 194 3.26 -23.63 -5.20
CA ASN A 194 2.45 -23.90 -6.39
C ASN A 194 2.23 -22.59 -7.18
N CYS A 195 3.27 -22.17 -7.91
CA CYS A 195 3.22 -21.00 -8.80
C CYS A 195 3.48 -21.44 -10.24
N THR A 196 2.79 -20.81 -11.18
CA THR A 196 2.95 -21.07 -12.62
C THR A 196 4.21 -20.44 -13.20
N PHE A 197 4.70 -19.35 -12.57
CA PHE A 197 5.89 -18.60 -12.98
C PHE A 197 6.48 -17.83 -11.80
N GLY A 198 7.74 -17.41 -11.96
CA GLY A 198 8.47 -16.63 -10.99
C GLY A 198 9.86 -17.17 -10.65
N ASN A 199 10.68 -16.33 -10.05
CA ASN A 199 12.03 -16.67 -9.57
C ASN A 199 12.23 -16.14 -8.16
N SER A 200 12.00 -16.97 -7.16
CA SER A 200 12.09 -16.63 -5.73
C SER A 200 13.48 -16.15 -5.28
N GLY A 201 14.52 -16.43 -6.05
CA GLY A 201 15.89 -16.00 -5.74
C GLY A 201 16.27 -14.62 -6.28
N ILE A 202 15.48 -14.06 -7.19
CA ILE A 202 15.80 -12.80 -7.89
C ILE A 202 14.68 -11.77 -7.79
N GLU A 203 13.44 -12.17 -8.13
CA GLU A 203 12.31 -11.23 -8.26
C GLU A 203 12.02 -10.41 -7.00
N PRO A 204 12.00 -10.97 -5.78
CA PRO A 204 11.72 -10.16 -4.58
C PRO A 204 12.75 -9.05 -4.36
N TYR A 205 14.01 -9.25 -4.74
CA TYR A 205 15.04 -8.21 -4.64
C TYR A 205 14.87 -7.12 -5.70
N MET A 206 14.49 -7.50 -6.93
CA MET A 206 14.18 -6.53 -7.99
C MET A 206 12.99 -5.66 -7.60
N VAL A 207 11.91 -6.29 -7.13
CA VAL A 207 10.71 -5.60 -6.67
C VAL A 207 11.02 -4.66 -5.51
N ALA A 208 11.73 -5.13 -4.48
CA ALA A 208 12.14 -4.29 -3.35
C ALA A 208 13.00 -3.10 -3.82
N HIS A 209 13.92 -3.31 -4.77
CA HIS A 209 14.74 -2.24 -5.35
C HIS A 209 13.89 -1.18 -6.06
N HIS A 210 12.96 -1.59 -6.93
CA HIS A 210 12.10 -0.64 -7.65
C HIS A 210 11.12 0.08 -6.71
N ILE A 211 10.64 -0.57 -5.64
CA ILE A 211 9.87 0.09 -4.60
C ILE A 211 10.70 1.15 -3.87
N LEU A 212 11.94 0.86 -3.51
CA LEU A 212 12.82 1.84 -2.87
C LEU A 212 13.12 3.04 -3.77
N LEU A 213 13.32 2.82 -5.08
CA LEU A 213 13.46 3.91 -6.05
C LEU A 213 12.18 4.74 -6.16
N SER A 214 11.02 4.08 -6.23
CA SER A 214 9.70 4.73 -6.27
C SER A 214 9.43 5.55 -5.00
N HIS A 215 9.78 5.00 -3.83
CA HIS A 215 9.76 5.74 -2.56
C HIS A 215 10.64 6.99 -2.61
N ALA A 216 11.90 6.82 -3.00
CA ALA A 216 12.86 7.92 -3.01
C ALA A 216 12.44 9.07 -3.94
N ILE A 217 11.94 8.75 -5.14
CA ILE A 217 11.48 9.77 -6.10
C ILE A 217 10.22 10.48 -5.61
N ALA A 218 9.26 9.76 -5.02
CA ALA A 218 8.04 10.36 -4.47
C ALA A 218 8.34 11.26 -3.25
N VAL A 219 9.23 10.83 -2.34
CA VAL A 219 9.67 11.65 -1.20
C VAL A 219 10.40 12.90 -1.67
N LYS A 220 11.30 12.77 -2.65
CA LYS A 220 12.00 13.91 -3.24
C LYS A 220 11.03 14.90 -3.85
N LEU A 221 10.11 14.42 -4.70
CA LEU A 221 9.07 15.22 -5.31
C LEU A 221 8.23 15.98 -4.27
N TYR A 222 7.77 15.28 -3.23
CA TYR A 222 6.97 15.90 -2.17
C TYR A 222 7.74 17.00 -1.45
N LYS A 223 8.96 16.72 -1.00
CA LYS A 223 9.80 17.66 -0.25
C LYS A 223 10.18 18.89 -1.04
N GLU A 224 10.51 18.73 -2.32
CA GLU A 224 10.97 19.83 -3.16
C GLU A 224 9.82 20.71 -3.68
N LYS A 225 8.65 20.12 -3.95
CA LYS A 225 7.59 20.81 -4.67
C LYS A 225 6.34 21.13 -3.83
N TYR A 226 6.00 20.27 -2.87
CA TYR A 226 4.72 20.34 -2.16
C TYR A 226 4.85 20.63 -0.68
N GLN A 227 5.85 20.11 0.02
CA GLN A 227 5.92 20.15 1.47
C GLN A 227 5.84 21.56 2.04
N ALA A 228 6.54 22.54 1.44
CA ALA A 228 6.56 23.91 1.92
C ALA A 228 5.16 24.59 1.90
N SER A 229 4.34 24.28 0.90
CA SER A 229 2.98 24.81 0.76
C SER A 229 1.92 24.00 1.50
N GLN A 230 2.08 22.69 1.52
CA GLN A 230 1.12 21.77 2.14
C GLN A 230 1.38 21.52 3.62
N MET A 231 2.61 21.78 4.12
CA MET A 231 3.02 21.62 5.52
C MET A 231 2.74 20.20 6.08
N GLY A 232 2.94 19.17 5.25
CA GLY A 232 2.73 17.79 5.61
C GLY A 232 4.05 17.02 5.79
N GLU A 233 3.92 15.77 6.14
CA GLU A 233 5.03 14.85 6.32
C GLU A 233 4.83 13.60 5.46
N ILE A 234 5.94 12.96 5.05
CA ILE A 234 5.93 11.79 4.19
C ILE A 234 6.92 10.75 4.72
N GLY A 235 6.48 9.49 4.76
CA GLY A 235 7.28 8.36 5.23
C GLY A 235 6.94 7.07 4.50
N ILE A 236 7.39 5.97 5.08
CA ILE A 236 7.14 4.60 4.63
C ILE A 236 6.77 3.74 5.84
N THR A 237 5.87 2.78 5.65
CA THR A 237 5.54 1.81 6.71
C THR A 237 6.31 0.53 6.47
N VAL A 238 7.05 0.08 7.47
CA VAL A 238 7.80 -1.17 7.44
C VAL A 238 7.30 -2.10 8.55
N SER A 239 7.02 -3.34 8.21
CA SER A 239 6.68 -4.41 9.16
C SER A 239 7.91 -5.28 9.42
N THR A 240 8.08 -5.70 10.66
CA THR A 240 9.19 -6.56 11.01
C THR A 240 8.95 -7.27 12.34
N PHE A 241 9.75 -8.31 12.59
CA PHE A 241 9.70 -9.08 13.83
C PHE A 241 10.84 -8.69 14.76
N TRP A 242 10.54 -8.46 16.05
CA TRP A 242 11.56 -8.28 17.05
C TRP A 242 12.12 -9.64 17.48
N MET A 243 13.41 -9.89 17.19
CA MET A 243 14.08 -11.14 17.51
C MET A 243 14.70 -11.09 18.90
N VAL A 244 14.35 -12.06 19.74
CA VAL A 244 14.92 -12.23 21.07
C VAL A 244 15.78 -13.49 21.15
N PRO A 245 16.86 -13.51 21.94
CA PRO A 245 17.65 -14.71 22.15
C PRO A 245 16.80 -15.82 22.79
N LYS A 246 16.77 -17.00 22.16
CA LYS A 246 16.07 -18.17 22.73
C LYS A 246 16.68 -18.64 24.06
N TYR A 247 18.00 -18.50 24.19
CA TYR A 247 18.74 -18.89 25.38
C TYR A 247 19.65 -17.73 25.83
N GLN A 248 19.95 -17.66 27.12
CA GLN A 248 20.89 -16.66 27.66
C GLN A 248 22.36 -17.09 27.42
N THR A 249 22.73 -17.18 26.13
CA THR A 249 24.07 -17.52 25.68
C THR A 249 24.57 -16.47 24.66
N ILE A 250 25.88 -16.30 24.55
CA ILE A 250 26.50 -15.40 23.58
C ILE A 250 26.10 -15.80 22.16
N ALA A 251 26.05 -17.10 21.86
CA ALA A 251 25.68 -17.60 20.53
C ALA A 251 24.22 -17.22 20.17
N SER A 252 23.29 -17.37 21.10
CA SER A 252 21.87 -17.03 20.88
C SER A 252 21.69 -15.52 20.75
N SER A 253 22.40 -14.71 21.54
CA SER A 253 22.37 -13.24 21.44
C SER A 253 22.92 -12.76 20.08
N LYS A 254 24.05 -13.31 19.62
CA LYS A 254 24.61 -13.00 18.31
C LYS A 254 23.68 -13.44 17.17
N ALA A 255 22.96 -14.54 17.30
CA ALA A 255 21.98 -14.97 16.30
C ALA A 255 20.80 -14.01 16.20
N ALA A 256 20.26 -13.57 17.34
CA ALA A 256 19.20 -12.58 17.39
C ALA A 256 19.66 -11.23 16.78
N SER A 257 20.88 -10.77 17.14
CA SER A 257 21.46 -9.55 16.56
C SER A 257 21.56 -9.64 15.03
N ARG A 258 22.13 -10.74 14.48
CA ARG A 258 22.19 -10.91 13.02
C ARG A 258 20.82 -10.91 12.34
N ALA A 259 19.80 -11.49 12.97
CA ALA A 259 18.44 -11.48 12.44
C ALA A 259 17.85 -10.06 12.45
N LEU A 260 18.11 -9.27 13.50
CA LEU A 260 17.71 -7.85 13.56
C LEU A 260 18.49 -7.01 12.55
N ASP A 261 19.80 -7.22 12.42
CA ASP A 261 20.62 -6.53 11.40
C ASP A 261 20.10 -6.83 9.99
N PHE A 262 19.71 -8.07 9.70
CA PHE A 262 19.12 -8.44 8.42
C PHE A 262 17.74 -7.78 8.20
N ALA A 263 16.94 -7.64 9.24
CA ALA A 263 15.58 -7.08 9.14
C ALA A 263 15.57 -5.54 9.10
N PHE A 264 16.51 -4.88 9.80
CA PHE A 264 16.52 -3.42 10.00
C PHE A 264 17.82 -2.71 9.58
N GLY A 265 18.87 -3.44 9.33
CA GLY A 265 20.22 -2.90 9.17
C GLY A 265 20.55 -2.36 7.79
N TRP A 266 19.56 -2.11 6.98
CA TRP A 266 19.72 -1.61 5.61
C TRP A 266 19.91 -0.10 5.55
#